data_f08b19a2480a584c28c4e7071bf318f6
#
_entry.id   f08b19a2480a584c28c4e7071bf318f6
#
_cell.length_a   1.000
_cell.length_b   1.000
_cell.length_c   1.000
_cell.angle_alpha   90.00
_cell.angle_beta   90.00
_cell.angle_gamma   90.00
#
_symmetry.space_group_name_H-M   'P 1'
#
loop_
_entity.id
_entity.type
_entity.pdbx_description
1 polymer ?
#
loop_
_entity_poly.entity_id
_entity_poly.type
_entity_poly.pdbx_seq_one_letter_code
_entity_poly.pdbx_strand_id
1 'polypeptide(L)'
;MVTQPSIAIYEMSINVRVTWHAHSLSTAGNNGSNRLMPRRQMLADSIETDACSGNIAKHCHAVLLAEYLEADGIALCPACAARDGRRAAALVERPDGKQLTIERILSNCGLCDAHGFLVTAKNAASENGAEARQRISKHSVIEFSFALALPGQHAETAHLMARSGDSKEDGQMLMKMTARSGVYALNIRYSGIGVGMDTDKWHLVLKNEDQRQRRHKAILLALRDSLLSPSGAMTATMLPHLTGLMGAIVVRSAVGRAPTYSALSDDFITRLEAMRSETCIVYPFETVDVFNRHMNHLIQASYPYLPASARSTSQVHASSEVS
;
A
#
# COMPACT_ATOMS: atom_id res chain seq x y z
N MET A 1 -29.30 -5.47 9.27
CA MET A 1 -28.78 -6.80 8.86
C MET A 1 -27.42 -6.63 8.26
N VAL A 2 -26.37 -7.14 8.88
CA VAL A 2 -25.03 -7.14 8.28
C VAL A 2 -25.05 -8.22 7.20
N THR A 3 -25.08 -7.82 5.93
CA THR A 3 -24.97 -8.77 4.81
C THR A 3 -23.63 -9.48 4.90
N GLN A 4 -23.62 -10.82 4.82
CA GLN A 4 -22.36 -11.56 4.78
C GLN A 4 -21.55 -11.15 3.54
N PRO A 5 -20.21 -11.07 3.65
CA PRO A 5 -19.35 -10.77 2.50
C PRO A 5 -19.59 -11.76 1.36
N SER A 6 -19.83 -11.26 0.15
CA SER A 6 -20.19 -12.07 -1.01
C SER A 6 -19.15 -12.06 -2.13
N ILE A 7 -18.19 -11.14 -2.11
CA ILE A 7 -17.21 -10.96 -3.17
C ILE A 7 -15.83 -11.44 -2.70
N ALA A 8 -15.38 -12.59 -3.21
CA ALA A 8 -14.00 -13.03 -2.99
C ALA A 8 -13.04 -12.10 -3.75
N ILE A 9 -11.99 -11.62 -3.10
CA ILE A 9 -10.91 -10.90 -3.80
C ILE A 9 -9.67 -11.79 -3.85
N TYR A 10 -9.42 -12.37 -5.03
CA TYR A 10 -8.14 -13.00 -5.34
C TYR A 10 -7.08 -11.93 -5.54
N GLU A 11 -7.35 -10.99 -6.46
CA GLU A 11 -6.52 -9.82 -6.72
C GLU A 11 -7.43 -8.64 -7.12
N MET A 12 -7.03 -7.44 -6.77
CA MET A 12 -7.71 -6.20 -7.16
C MET A 12 -6.68 -5.22 -7.69
N SER A 13 -7.04 -4.44 -8.71
CA SER A 13 -6.27 -3.28 -9.13
C SER A 13 -7.13 -2.02 -9.10
N ILE A 14 -6.48 -0.88 -8.83
CA ILE A 14 -7.06 0.45 -8.99
C ILE A 14 -6.20 1.16 -10.05
N ASN A 15 -6.82 1.53 -11.16
CA ASN A 15 -6.20 2.23 -12.27
C ASN A 15 -6.84 3.61 -12.33
N VAL A 16 -6.09 4.68 -12.02
CA VAL A 16 -6.69 5.96 -11.68
C VAL A 16 -5.90 7.14 -12.21
N ARG A 17 -6.63 8.18 -12.67
CA ARG A 17 -6.15 9.56 -12.79
C ARG A 17 -6.59 10.32 -11.54
N VAL A 18 -5.65 10.98 -10.90
CA VAL A 18 -5.91 11.85 -9.76
C VAL A 18 -5.40 13.26 -10.06
N THR A 19 -6.22 14.26 -9.77
CA THR A 19 -5.86 15.67 -9.95
C THR A 19 -5.53 16.28 -8.60
N TRP A 20 -4.25 16.61 -8.41
CA TRP A 20 -3.75 17.29 -7.23
C TRP A 20 -3.25 18.68 -7.58
N HIS A 21 -3.58 19.65 -6.72
CA HIS A 21 -3.07 21.02 -6.82
C HIS A 21 -2.26 21.41 -5.59
N ALA A 22 -1.29 22.30 -5.80
CA ALA A 22 -0.46 22.94 -4.78
C ALA A 22 0.24 21.94 -3.83
N HIS A 23 0.72 20.82 -4.34
CA HIS A 23 1.32 19.77 -3.52
C HIS A 23 2.85 19.67 -3.67
N SER A 24 3.50 19.10 -2.65
CA SER A 24 4.88 18.63 -2.70
C SER A 24 5.01 17.25 -2.05
N LEU A 25 4.21 16.29 -2.54
CA LEU A 25 4.12 14.93 -1.99
C LEU A 25 5.43 14.16 -2.09
N SER A 26 6.20 14.37 -3.17
CA SER A 26 7.44 13.64 -3.43
C SER A 26 8.55 14.58 -3.86
N THR A 27 9.75 14.39 -3.33
CA THR A 27 10.94 15.16 -3.70
C THR A 27 12.06 14.22 -4.13
N ALA A 28 12.98 14.70 -4.96
CA ALA A 28 14.20 13.99 -5.36
C ALA A 28 15.37 14.24 -4.39
N GLY A 29 15.15 15.01 -3.32
CA GLY A 29 16.17 15.44 -2.37
C GLY A 29 16.48 16.94 -2.50
N ASN A 30 17.61 17.37 -1.92
CA ASN A 30 18.07 18.76 -1.95
C ASN A 30 19.17 18.92 -2.99
N ASN A 31 19.20 20.07 -3.65
CA ASN A 31 20.32 20.51 -4.49
C ASN A 31 21.03 21.69 -3.80
N GLY A 32 22.23 21.44 -3.24
CA GLY A 32 23.06 22.46 -2.57
C GLY A 32 22.28 23.22 -1.49
N SER A 33 22.24 24.52 -1.59
CA SER A 33 21.63 25.44 -0.63
C SER A 33 20.10 25.34 -0.59
N ASN A 34 19.55 24.33 0.10
CA ASN A 34 18.14 24.29 0.57
C ASN A 34 17.03 24.25 -0.50
N ARG A 35 17.34 23.85 -1.74
CA ARG A 35 16.31 23.67 -2.76
C ARG A 35 15.80 22.23 -2.76
N LEU A 36 14.51 22.03 -2.43
CA LEU A 36 13.83 20.76 -2.65
C LEU A 36 13.53 20.59 -4.14
N MET A 37 14.15 19.56 -4.75
CA MET A 37 13.96 19.26 -6.16
C MET A 37 12.72 18.43 -6.40
N PRO A 38 11.87 18.76 -7.37
CA PRO A 38 10.77 17.90 -7.78
C PRO A 38 11.33 16.61 -8.39
N ARG A 39 10.60 15.52 -8.20
CA ARG A 39 10.93 14.23 -8.81
C ARG A 39 10.42 14.21 -10.25
N ARG A 40 11.26 13.73 -11.17
CA ARG A 40 10.95 13.60 -12.58
C ARG A 40 11.12 12.16 -13.04
N GLN A 41 10.41 11.79 -14.08
CA GLN A 41 10.53 10.51 -14.77
C GLN A 41 10.50 10.73 -16.29
N MET A 42 11.26 9.89 -17.01
CA MET A 42 11.23 9.87 -18.47
C MET A 42 10.19 8.85 -18.94
N LEU A 43 9.34 9.26 -19.85
CA LEU A 43 8.41 8.39 -20.57
C LEU A 43 9.06 7.86 -21.86
N ALA A 44 8.40 6.88 -22.50
CA ALA A 44 8.94 6.17 -23.65
C ALA A 44 9.35 7.09 -24.82
N ASP A 45 8.62 8.18 -25.04
CA ASP A 45 8.87 9.14 -26.12
C ASP A 45 9.89 10.23 -25.73
N SER A 46 10.76 9.93 -24.76
CA SER A 46 11.73 10.89 -24.20
C SER A 46 11.09 12.13 -23.57
N ILE A 47 9.83 12.04 -23.18
CA ILE A 47 9.11 13.12 -22.49
C ILE A 47 9.43 13.05 -21.00
N GLU A 48 10.04 14.10 -20.46
CA GLU A 48 10.16 14.24 -19.03
C GLU A 48 8.85 14.71 -18.41
N THR A 49 8.40 14.03 -17.37
CA THR A 49 7.19 14.40 -16.64
C THR A 49 7.39 14.45 -15.14
N ASP A 50 6.53 15.18 -14.44
CA ASP A 50 6.50 15.19 -12.99
C ASP A 50 6.03 13.85 -12.43
N ALA A 51 6.59 13.45 -11.27
CA ALA A 51 6.29 12.16 -10.69
C ALA A 51 6.24 12.20 -9.15
N CYS A 52 5.31 11.42 -8.58
CA CYS A 52 5.35 11.02 -7.18
C CYS A 52 5.79 9.57 -7.06
N SER A 53 6.76 9.33 -6.18
CA SER A 53 7.28 7.97 -5.97
C SER A 53 6.19 7.05 -5.41
N GLY A 54 6.10 5.83 -5.91
CA GLY A 54 5.26 4.77 -5.33
C GLY A 54 5.60 4.48 -3.86
N ASN A 55 6.85 4.74 -3.44
CA ASN A 55 7.22 4.62 -2.04
C ASN A 55 6.49 5.61 -1.12
N ILE A 56 6.17 6.81 -1.60
CA ILE A 56 5.38 7.80 -0.84
C ILE A 56 3.95 7.30 -0.66
N ALA A 57 3.30 6.84 -1.74
CA ALA A 57 1.96 6.26 -1.67
C ALA A 57 1.94 5.02 -0.75
N LYS A 58 2.95 4.16 -0.87
CA LYS A 58 3.12 2.99 -0.01
C LYS A 58 3.32 3.36 1.46
N HIS A 59 4.06 4.43 1.75
CA HIS A 59 4.26 4.93 3.12
C HIS A 59 2.96 5.51 3.70
N CYS A 60 2.26 6.36 2.94
CA CYS A 60 0.96 6.90 3.34
C CYS A 60 -0.03 5.78 3.70
N HIS A 61 -0.17 4.80 2.81
CA HIS A 61 -1.01 3.63 3.07
C HIS A 61 -0.56 2.85 4.32
N ALA A 62 0.75 2.69 4.55
CA ALA A 62 1.26 1.94 5.70
C ALA A 62 0.94 2.64 7.03
N VAL A 63 0.99 3.98 7.08
CA VAL A 63 0.63 4.76 8.27
C VAL A 63 -0.85 4.60 8.58
N LEU A 64 -1.72 4.84 7.59
CA LEU A 64 -3.18 4.68 7.75
C LEU A 64 -3.55 3.24 8.11
N LEU A 65 -2.94 2.25 7.45
CA LEU A 65 -3.19 0.83 7.77
C LEU A 65 -2.81 0.49 9.21
N ALA A 66 -1.68 1.02 9.71
CA ALA A 66 -1.30 0.79 11.10
C ALA A 66 -2.34 1.36 12.07
N GLU A 67 -2.88 2.55 11.80
CA GLU A 67 -3.94 3.16 12.61
C GLU A 67 -5.22 2.31 12.60
N TYR A 68 -5.66 1.82 11.43
CA TYR A 68 -6.83 0.95 11.33
C TYR A 68 -6.63 -0.40 12.03
N LEU A 69 -5.43 -0.99 11.92
CA LEU A 69 -5.11 -2.25 12.61
C LEU A 69 -5.11 -2.08 14.13
N GLU A 70 -4.52 -0.99 14.64
CA GLU A 70 -4.52 -0.68 16.08
C GLU A 70 -5.94 -0.40 16.60
N ALA A 71 -6.73 0.39 15.88
CA ALA A 71 -8.12 0.67 16.24
C ALA A 71 -8.99 -0.58 16.29
N ASP A 72 -8.68 -1.58 15.45
CA ASP A 72 -9.36 -2.87 15.42
C ASP A 72 -8.70 -3.91 16.36
N GLY A 73 -7.72 -3.55 17.16
CA GLY A 73 -7.05 -4.45 18.12
C GLY A 73 -6.18 -5.52 17.46
N ILE A 74 -5.77 -5.34 16.20
CA ILE A 74 -4.84 -6.25 15.53
C ILE A 74 -3.41 -5.88 15.90
N ALA A 75 -2.66 -6.88 16.36
CA ALA A 75 -1.30 -6.67 16.85
C ALA A 75 -0.36 -6.11 15.78
N LEU A 76 0.55 -5.24 16.22
CA LEU A 76 1.69 -4.73 15.46
C LEU A 76 2.99 -5.08 16.19
N CYS A 77 4.05 -5.40 15.44
CA CYS A 77 5.37 -5.52 16.03
C CYS A 77 5.90 -4.14 16.49
N PRO A 78 6.88 -4.06 17.40
CA PRO A 78 7.35 -2.79 17.97
C PRO A 78 7.77 -1.75 16.92
N ALA A 79 8.46 -2.17 15.85
CA ALA A 79 8.85 -1.26 14.78
C ALA A 79 7.61 -0.74 14.02
N CYS A 80 6.63 -1.59 13.71
CA CYS A 80 5.42 -1.19 13.03
C CYS A 80 4.55 -0.25 13.89
N ALA A 81 4.45 -0.49 15.19
CA ALA A 81 3.77 0.40 16.14
C ALA A 81 4.46 1.77 16.21
N ALA A 82 5.80 1.79 16.15
CA ALA A 82 6.59 3.03 16.08
C ALA A 82 6.63 3.67 14.67
N ARG A 83 5.92 3.12 13.69
CA ARG A 83 5.97 3.56 12.26
C ARG A 83 7.38 3.48 11.66
N ASP A 84 8.24 2.60 12.20
CA ASP A 84 9.60 2.37 11.73
C ASP A 84 9.62 1.44 10.50
N GLY A 85 10.25 1.89 9.42
CA GLY A 85 10.38 1.14 8.18
C GLY A 85 11.17 -0.18 8.27
N ARG A 86 11.91 -0.41 9.38
CA ARG A 86 12.63 -1.67 9.63
C ARG A 86 11.68 -2.86 9.88
N ARG A 87 10.43 -2.60 10.30
CA ARG A 87 9.36 -3.60 10.45
C ARG A 87 9.81 -4.82 11.27
N ALA A 88 9.61 -6.03 10.74
CA ALA A 88 9.94 -7.29 11.40
C ALA A 88 11.43 -7.41 11.79
N ALA A 89 12.34 -6.62 11.22
CA ALA A 89 13.75 -6.64 11.60
C ALA A 89 13.97 -6.33 13.09
N ALA A 90 13.13 -5.51 13.70
CA ALA A 90 13.18 -5.25 15.14
C ALA A 90 12.79 -6.46 16.01
N LEU A 91 12.25 -7.54 15.43
CA LEU A 91 11.96 -8.78 16.16
C LEU A 91 13.18 -9.69 16.31
N VAL A 92 14.25 -9.46 15.53
CA VAL A 92 15.49 -10.25 15.59
C VAL A 92 16.23 -10.02 16.90
N GLU A 93 16.10 -8.82 17.47
CA GLU A 93 16.83 -8.38 18.67
C GLU A 93 16.16 -8.80 19.99
N ARG A 94 15.13 -9.64 19.97
CA ARG A 94 14.41 -10.03 21.20
C ARG A 94 15.14 -11.06 22.03
N PRO A 95 15.19 -10.85 23.38
CA PRO A 95 15.94 -11.71 24.30
C PRO A 95 15.26 -13.05 24.63
N ASP A 96 14.10 -13.39 24.04
CA ASP A 96 13.33 -14.60 24.37
C ASP A 96 13.93 -15.90 23.79
N GLY A 97 15.07 -15.82 23.09
CA GLY A 97 15.80 -16.96 22.53
C GLY A 97 15.03 -17.79 21.48
N LYS A 98 13.79 -17.43 21.17
CA LYS A 98 12.98 -18.18 20.20
C LYS A 98 13.34 -17.79 18.79
N GLN A 99 13.52 -18.81 17.94
CA GLN A 99 13.79 -18.61 16.52
C GLN A 99 12.69 -17.77 15.85
N LEU A 100 13.11 -16.78 15.07
CA LEU A 100 12.18 -15.99 14.27
C LEU A 100 11.70 -16.83 13.08
N THR A 101 10.39 -16.96 12.92
CA THR A 101 9.78 -17.66 11.78
C THR A 101 8.74 -16.75 11.11
N ILE A 102 8.37 -17.08 9.86
CA ILE A 102 7.35 -16.32 9.13
C ILE A 102 6.00 -16.40 9.85
N GLU A 103 5.66 -17.58 10.39
CA GLU A 103 4.44 -17.81 11.15
C GLU A 103 4.36 -16.86 12.36
N ARG A 104 5.46 -16.74 13.08
CA ARG A 104 5.55 -15.86 14.24
C ARG A 104 5.39 -14.38 13.85
N ILE A 105 6.00 -13.96 12.74
CA ILE A 105 5.86 -12.58 12.27
C ILE A 105 4.43 -12.28 11.85
N LEU A 106 3.83 -13.14 11.02
CA LEU A 106 2.48 -12.92 10.49
C LEU A 106 1.42 -12.98 11.57
N SER A 107 1.56 -13.89 12.55
CA SER A 107 0.61 -13.98 13.67
C SER A 107 0.64 -12.74 14.56
N ASN A 108 1.79 -12.08 14.69
CA ASN A 108 1.99 -10.97 15.62
C ASN A 108 2.02 -9.58 14.97
N CYS A 109 1.87 -9.47 13.65
CA CYS A 109 1.91 -8.15 13.00
C CYS A 109 1.10 -8.09 11.70
N GLY A 110 -0.03 -7.40 11.74
CA GLY A 110 -0.87 -7.16 10.56
C GLY A 110 -0.19 -6.27 9.50
N LEU A 111 0.64 -5.31 9.90
CA LEU A 111 1.35 -4.45 8.95
C LEU A 111 2.49 -5.18 8.23
N CYS A 112 3.24 -6.04 8.92
CA CYS A 112 4.23 -6.92 8.28
C CYS A 112 3.57 -7.88 7.29
N ASP A 113 2.38 -8.40 7.63
CA ASP A 113 1.60 -9.23 6.71
C ASP A 113 1.24 -8.47 5.43
N ALA A 114 0.73 -7.26 5.54
CA ALA A 114 0.26 -6.47 4.40
C ALA A 114 1.41 -5.89 3.55
N HIS A 115 2.39 -5.25 4.18
CA HIS A 115 3.44 -4.51 3.46
C HIS A 115 4.72 -5.31 3.20
N GLY A 116 4.78 -6.54 3.69
CA GLY A 116 5.95 -7.39 3.56
C GLY A 116 7.15 -6.92 4.40
N PHE A 117 8.19 -7.72 4.40
CA PHE A 117 9.43 -7.47 5.14
C PHE A 117 10.58 -8.31 4.57
N LEU A 118 11.79 -7.91 4.91
CA LEU A 118 13.02 -8.67 4.71
C LEU A 118 13.82 -8.62 5.99
N VAL A 119 14.10 -9.79 6.58
CA VAL A 119 14.89 -9.93 7.79
C VAL A 119 16.04 -10.90 7.53
N THR A 120 17.22 -10.56 8.03
CA THR A 120 18.36 -11.47 8.07
C THR A 120 18.64 -11.76 9.53
N ALA A 121 18.24 -12.94 10.01
CA ALA A 121 18.50 -13.40 11.37
C ALA A 121 19.80 -14.20 11.42
N LYS A 122 20.58 -14.02 12.49
CA LYS A 122 21.68 -14.91 12.80
C LYS A 122 21.07 -16.20 13.38
N ASN A 123 21.40 -17.36 12.79
CA ASN A 123 21.07 -18.63 13.44
C ASN A 123 22.02 -18.83 14.64
N ALA A 124 21.52 -19.48 15.69
CA ALA A 124 22.39 -20.01 16.72
C ALA A 124 23.49 -20.86 16.04
N ALA A 125 24.73 -20.73 16.52
CA ALA A 125 25.94 -21.26 15.90
C ALA A 125 25.73 -22.66 15.29
N SER A 126 26.08 -22.80 14.02
CA SER A 126 26.28 -24.14 13.44
C SER A 126 27.47 -24.78 14.18
N GLU A 127 27.43 -26.10 14.34
CA GLU A 127 28.49 -26.88 15.04
C GLU A 127 29.91 -26.62 14.48
N ASN A 128 30.04 -25.97 13.33
CA ASN A 128 31.30 -25.61 12.68
C ASN A 128 31.72 -24.14 12.86
N GLY A 129 31.12 -23.38 13.77
CA GLY A 129 31.55 -22.00 14.10
C GLY A 129 31.26 -20.95 12.99
N ALA A 130 30.66 -21.31 11.88
CA ALA A 130 30.25 -20.37 10.85
C ALA A 130 28.86 -19.80 11.20
N GLU A 131 28.75 -18.47 11.33
CA GLU A 131 27.45 -17.78 11.51
C GLU A 131 26.58 -18.00 10.28
N ALA A 132 25.68 -18.99 10.30
CA ALA A 132 24.68 -19.13 9.28
C ALA A 132 23.63 -18.03 9.44
N ARG A 133 23.43 -17.21 8.39
CA ARG A 133 22.39 -16.19 8.35
C ARG A 133 21.16 -16.75 7.64
N GLN A 134 20.04 -16.78 8.33
CA GLN A 134 18.75 -17.12 7.74
C GLN A 134 18.07 -15.87 7.21
N ARG A 135 17.69 -15.87 5.95
CA ARG A 135 16.84 -14.85 5.34
C ARG A 135 15.37 -15.25 5.48
N ILE A 136 14.56 -14.37 6.05
CA ILE A 136 13.10 -14.51 6.14
C ILE A 136 12.49 -13.31 5.43
N SER A 137 11.64 -13.56 4.45
CA SER A 137 11.00 -12.51 3.66
C SER A 137 9.54 -12.82 3.38
N LYS A 138 8.77 -11.78 3.15
CA LYS A 138 7.42 -11.84 2.58
C LYS A 138 7.25 -10.68 1.62
N HIS A 139 6.70 -10.96 0.45
CA HIS A 139 6.32 -9.93 -0.49
C HIS A 139 5.13 -9.11 0.03
N SER A 140 5.11 -7.83 -0.30
CA SER A 140 3.96 -6.96 -0.02
C SER A 140 2.72 -7.47 -0.75
N VAL A 141 1.57 -7.51 -0.06
CA VAL A 141 0.30 -7.81 -0.73
C VAL A 141 -0.29 -6.59 -1.42
N ILE A 142 0.32 -5.41 -1.23
CA ILE A 142 -0.09 -4.17 -1.87
C ILE A 142 1.10 -3.50 -2.56
N GLU A 143 0.90 -3.11 -3.80
CA GLU A 143 1.92 -2.54 -4.66
C GLU A 143 1.43 -1.23 -5.27
N PHE A 144 2.32 -0.24 -5.37
CA PHE A 144 2.03 1.08 -5.92
C PHE A 144 3.01 1.39 -7.04
N SER A 145 2.51 1.86 -8.17
CA SER A 145 3.34 2.44 -9.23
C SER A 145 3.83 3.83 -8.84
N PHE A 146 4.71 4.43 -9.66
CA PHE A 146 4.83 5.88 -9.66
C PHE A 146 3.50 6.50 -10.07
N ALA A 147 3.11 7.62 -9.42
CA ALA A 147 2.11 8.51 -9.95
C ALA A 147 2.82 9.44 -10.93
N LEU A 148 2.50 9.30 -12.23
CA LEU A 148 3.12 10.02 -13.33
C LEU A 148 2.17 11.09 -13.84
N ALA A 149 2.62 12.35 -13.89
CA ALA A 149 1.80 13.41 -14.45
C ALA A 149 1.58 13.15 -15.96
N LEU A 150 0.35 13.41 -16.44
CA LEU A 150 0.08 13.38 -17.88
C LEU A 150 0.89 14.47 -18.57
N PRO A 151 1.52 14.17 -19.72
CA PRO A 151 2.29 15.15 -20.47
C PRO A 151 1.46 16.41 -20.77
N GLY A 152 2.05 17.57 -20.53
CA GLY A 152 1.36 18.86 -20.75
C GLY A 152 0.25 19.20 -19.73
N GLN A 153 -0.04 18.33 -18.77
CA GLN A 153 -1.10 18.54 -17.77
C GLN A 153 -0.52 18.68 -16.35
N HIS A 154 0.64 19.31 -16.22
CA HIS A 154 1.22 19.64 -14.94
C HIS A 154 1.88 21.03 -14.97
N ALA A 155 1.93 21.67 -13.82
CA ALA A 155 2.54 22.97 -13.59
C ALA A 155 3.37 22.95 -12.31
N GLU A 156 4.36 23.80 -12.25
CA GLU A 156 5.29 23.96 -11.13
C GLU A 156 5.39 25.42 -10.75
N THR A 157 5.33 25.71 -9.45
CA THR A 157 5.54 27.05 -8.90
C THR A 157 6.60 26.99 -7.80
N ALA A 158 7.66 27.79 -7.94
CA ALA A 158 8.69 27.90 -6.90
C ALA A 158 8.30 28.95 -5.85
N HIS A 159 8.44 28.56 -4.59
CA HIS A 159 8.20 29.43 -3.43
C HIS A 159 9.47 29.60 -2.62
N LEU A 160 9.70 30.80 -2.10
CA LEU A 160 10.70 31.08 -1.08
C LEU A 160 10.02 31.02 0.29
N MET A 161 10.52 30.17 1.17
CA MET A 161 10.07 30.07 2.55
C MET A 161 11.20 30.48 3.49
N ALA A 162 10.91 31.37 4.44
CA ALA A 162 11.81 31.71 5.51
C ALA A 162 11.66 30.73 6.66
N ARG A 163 12.75 30.13 7.13
CA ARG A 163 12.80 29.33 8.34
C ARG A 163 13.70 30.02 9.36
N SER A 164 13.26 30.10 10.61
CA SER A 164 14.12 30.59 11.69
C SER A 164 15.27 29.61 11.91
N GLY A 165 16.50 30.09 11.98
CA GLY A 165 17.66 29.32 12.36
C GLY A 165 17.55 28.80 13.81
N ASP A 166 18.23 27.71 14.12
CA ASP A 166 18.22 27.12 15.46
C ASP A 166 19.04 27.93 16.49
N SER A 167 19.84 28.92 16.04
CA SER A 167 20.62 29.83 16.90
C SER A 167 20.29 31.28 16.62
N LYS A 168 20.53 32.17 17.61
CA LYS A 168 20.35 33.62 17.46
C LYS A 168 21.36 34.22 16.47
N GLU A 169 22.41 33.52 16.12
CA GLU A 169 23.46 33.93 15.18
C GLU A 169 23.21 33.47 13.75
N ASP A 170 22.42 32.38 13.56
CA ASP A 170 22.01 31.87 12.25
C ASP A 170 20.80 32.67 11.77
N GLY A 171 20.97 33.67 10.97
CA GLY A 171 19.89 34.46 10.38
C GLY A 171 18.77 33.62 9.74
N GLN A 172 17.73 34.23 9.22
CA GLN A 172 16.66 33.55 8.51
C GLN A 172 17.23 32.73 7.34
N MET A 173 17.02 31.40 7.41
CA MET A 173 17.39 30.53 6.31
C MET A 173 16.28 30.55 5.27
N LEU A 174 16.58 31.02 4.06
CA LEU A 174 15.66 31.00 2.93
C LEU A 174 15.72 29.62 2.24
N MET A 175 14.62 28.89 2.30
CA MET A 175 14.48 27.59 1.61
C MET A 175 13.61 27.77 0.36
N LYS A 176 14.13 27.37 -0.80
CA LYS A 176 13.37 27.33 -2.04
C LYS A 176 12.61 26.00 -2.14
N MET A 177 11.30 26.07 -2.22
CA MET A 177 10.41 24.92 -2.33
C MET A 177 9.60 25.00 -3.61
N THR A 178 9.17 23.84 -4.09
CA THR A 178 8.37 23.75 -5.30
C THR A 178 7.03 23.11 -5.00
N ALA A 179 5.93 23.86 -5.23
CA ALA A 179 4.60 23.33 -5.31
C ALA A 179 4.27 22.91 -6.74
N ARG A 180 3.56 21.81 -6.87
CA ARG A 180 3.18 21.21 -8.15
C ARG A 180 1.68 21.04 -8.23
N SER A 181 1.17 21.08 -9.45
CA SER A 181 -0.25 20.81 -9.76
C SER A 181 -0.31 19.99 -11.02
N GLY A 182 -1.20 19.01 -11.09
CA GLY A 182 -1.31 18.20 -12.29
C GLY A 182 -2.31 17.06 -12.19
N VAL A 183 -2.50 16.38 -13.31
CA VAL A 183 -3.24 15.14 -13.43
C VAL A 183 -2.25 13.99 -13.45
N TYR A 184 -2.34 13.09 -12.49
CA TYR A 184 -1.38 11.99 -12.30
C TYR A 184 -2.03 10.64 -12.55
N ALA A 185 -1.42 9.82 -13.38
CA ALA A 185 -1.77 8.43 -13.60
C ALA A 185 -1.07 7.54 -12.56
N LEU A 186 -1.84 6.70 -11.88
CA LEU A 186 -1.37 5.80 -10.82
C LEU A 186 -2.05 4.43 -10.95
N ASN A 187 -1.27 3.36 -10.79
CA ASN A 187 -1.78 2.00 -10.66
C ASN A 187 -1.45 1.46 -9.27
N ILE A 188 -2.45 0.81 -8.66
CA ILE A 188 -2.30 0.10 -7.39
C ILE A 188 -2.75 -1.33 -7.61
N ARG A 189 -2.05 -2.29 -7.01
CA ARG A 189 -2.45 -3.70 -7.01
C ARG A 189 -2.50 -4.23 -5.59
N TYR A 190 -3.56 -4.98 -5.29
CA TYR A 190 -3.78 -5.64 -4.02
C TYR A 190 -4.03 -7.13 -4.22
N SER A 191 -3.28 -7.97 -3.52
CA SER A 191 -3.42 -9.43 -3.53
C SER A 191 -4.19 -9.89 -2.31
N GLY A 192 -5.49 -10.16 -2.46
CA GLY A 192 -6.34 -10.65 -1.37
C GLY A 192 -5.93 -12.04 -0.90
N ILE A 193 -5.53 -12.92 -1.83
CA ILE A 193 -5.01 -14.26 -1.47
C ILE A 193 -3.76 -14.17 -0.58
N GLY A 194 -2.94 -13.14 -0.74
CA GLY A 194 -1.68 -12.97 0.01
C GLY A 194 -1.84 -12.64 1.49
N VAL A 195 -3.06 -12.25 1.93
CA VAL A 195 -3.32 -11.91 3.34
C VAL A 195 -3.22 -13.15 4.21
N GLY A 196 -2.29 -13.13 5.17
CA GLY A 196 -2.02 -14.25 6.07
C GLY A 196 -1.29 -15.43 5.44
N MET A 197 -0.76 -15.27 4.22
CA MET A 197 -0.01 -16.32 3.52
C MET A 197 1.51 -16.12 3.62
N ASP A 198 2.23 -17.23 3.74
CA ASP A 198 3.62 -17.32 3.34
C ASP A 198 3.66 -17.36 1.80
N THR A 199 4.06 -16.25 1.19
CA THR A 199 4.06 -16.10 -0.27
C THR A 199 5.22 -16.82 -0.94
N ASP A 200 6.25 -17.22 -0.20
CA ASP A 200 7.41 -17.96 -0.73
C ASP A 200 7.07 -19.46 -0.84
N LYS A 201 6.34 -19.99 0.13
CA LYS A 201 5.93 -21.41 0.18
C LYS A 201 4.49 -21.66 -0.25
N TRP A 202 3.73 -20.61 -0.55
CA TRP A 202 2.33 -20.67 -0.96
C TRP A 202 1.43 -21.45 0.02
N HIS A 203 1.62 -21.27 1.32
CA HIS A 203 0.74 -21.87 2.31
C HIS A 203 0.12 -20.82 3.24
N LEU A 204 -1.09 -21.11 3.71
CA LEU A 204 -1.83 -20.25 4.61
C LEU A 204 -1.30 -20.40 6.04
N VAL A 205 -0.67 -19.33 6.55
CA VAL A 205 -0.13 -19.24 7.91
C VAL A 205 -1.22 -18.83 8.89
N LEU A 206 -1.93 -17.74 8.58
CA LEU A 206 -2.98 -17.21 9.41
C LEU A 206 -4.31 -17.93 9.12
N LYS A 207 -4.59 -19.00 9.87
CA LYS A 207 -5.78 -19.84 9.70
C LYS A 207 -7.06 -19.20 10.25
N ASN A 208 -6.96 -18.20 11.12
CA ASN A 208 -8.11 -17.50 11.68
C ASN A 208 -8.75 -16.61 10.60
N GLU A 209 -9.91 -17.01 10.09
CA GLU A 209 -10.63 -16.31 9.01
C GLU A 209 -11.10 -14.91 9.45
N ASP A 210 -11.52 -14.74 10.70
CA ASP A 210 -11.90 -13.43 11.23
C ASP A 210 -10.73 -12.45 11.21
N GLN A 211 -9.55 -12.87 11.68
CA GLN A 211 -8.35 -12.02 11.60
C GLN A 211 -7.97 -11.67 10.16
N ARG A 212 -8.10 -12.62 9.22
CA ARG A 212 -7.83 -12.36 7.80
C ARG A 212 -8.82 -11.35 7.23
N GLN A 213 -10.10 -11.49 7.56
CA GLN A 213 -11.16 -10.58 7.15
C GLN A 213 -10.93 -9.17 7.70
N ARG A 214 -10.59 -9.04 8.96
CA ARG A 214 -10.31 -7.75 9.61
C ARG A 214 -9.08 -7.06 8.99
N ARG A 215 -8.00 -7.80 8.73
CA ARG A 215 -6.82 -7.27 8.01
C ARG A 215 -7.17 -6.82 6.59
N HIS A 216 -7.94 -7.62 5.86
CA HIS A 216 -8.43 -7.28 4.53
C HIS A 216 -9.23 -5.98 4.54
N LYS A 217 -10.16 -5.84 5.45
CA LYS A 217 -10.96 -4.63 5.62
C LYS A 217 -10.10 -3.40 5.93
N ALA A 218 -9.15 -3.53 6.85
CA ALA A 218 -8.21 -2.46 7.19
C ALA A 218 -7.35 -2.02 5.99
N ILE A 219 -6.88 -2.97 5.17
CA ILE A 219 -6.14 -2.69 3.93
C ILE A 219 -7.00 -1.86 2.96
N LEU A 220 -8.25 -2.25 2.74
CA LEU A 220 -9.15 -1.54 1.83
C LEU A 220 -9.52 -0.14 2.35
N LEU A 221 -9.72 0.02 3.66
CA LEU A 221 -9.93 1.34 4.30
C LEU A 221 -8.72 2.24 4.07
N ALA A 222 -7.53 1.76 4.36
CA ALA A 222 -6.29 2.51 4.17
C ALA A 222 -6.05 2.86 2.69
N LEU A 223 -6.41 1.97 1.75
CA LEU A 223 -6.36 2.23 0.31
C LEU A 223 -7.29 3.38 -0.09
N ARG A 224 -8.55 3.32 0.34
CA ARG A 224 -9.53 4.37 0.08
C ARG A 224 -8.99 5.71 0.56
N ASP A 225 -8.58 5.77 1.82
CA ASP A 225 -8.23 7.03 2.46
C ASP A 225 -6.87 7.57 2.00
N SER A 226 -5.93 6.71 1.60
CA SER A 226 -4.66 7.16 0.99
C SER A 226 -4.84 7.87 -0.37
N LEU A 227 -5.92 7.56 -1.10
CA LEU A 227 -6.28 8.26 -2.34
C LEU A 227 -7.10 9.52 -2.08
N LEU A 228 -7.98 9.49 -1.07
CA LEU A 228 -8.84 10.63 -0.73
C LEU A 228 -8.08 11.72 0.05
N SER A 229 -7.09 11.35 0.84
CA SER A 229 -6.30 12.26 1.67
C SER A 229 -4.81 11.88 1.63
N PRO A 230 -4.14 12.10 0.49
CA PRO A 230 -2.75 11.71 0.34
C PRO A 230 -1.82 12.50 1.26
N SER A 231 -0.83 11.82 1.81
CA SER A 231 0.21 12.40 2.65
C SER A 231 1.60 12.09 2.07
N GLY A 232 2.54 12.99 2.28
CA GLY A 232 3.91 12.86 1.74
C GLY A 232 4.89 13.84 2.37
N ALA A 233 5.96 14.16 1.66
CA ALA A 233 7.13 14.84 2.21
C ALA A 233 6.84 16.21 2.85
N MET A 234 5.94 17.00 2.30
CA MET A 234 5.67 18.38 2.72
C MET A 234 4.19 18.67 2.99
N THR A 235 3.41 17.65 3.34
CA THR A 235 1.95 17.77 3.51
C THR A 235 1.57 18.75 4.63
N ALA A 236 2.42 18.93 5.65
CA ALA A 236 2.16 19.85 6.74
C ALA A 236 1.99 21.32 6.30
N THR A 237 2.60 21.72 5.18
CA THR A 237 2.56 23.08 4.66
C THR A 237 2.03 23.18 3.24
N MET A 238 1.95 22.06 2.53
CA MET A 238 1.49 21.92 1.14
C MET A 238 0.55 20.71 1.05
N LEU A 239 -0.57 20.77 1.79
CA LEU A 239 -1.62 19.76 1.72
C LEU A 239 -2.23 19.78 0.31
N PRO A 240 -2.27 18.65 -0.39
CA PRO A 240 -2.81 18.62 -1.75
C PRO A 240 -4.29 18.97 -1.79
N HIS A 241 -4.70 19.80 -2.76
CA HIS A 241 -6.09 19.94 -3.11
C HIS A 241 -6.47 18.85 -4.10
N LEU A 242 -7.25 17.87 -3.67
CA LEU A 242 -7.82 16.83 -4.54
C LEU A 242 -9.06 17.41 -5.23
N THR A 243 -8.99 17.58 -6.56
CA THR A 243 -10.10 18.13 -7.36
C THR A 243 -10.70 17.16 -8.35
N GLY A 244 -10.02 16.05 -8.64
CA GLY A 244 -10.50 15.03 -9.56
C GLY A 244 -9.97 13.65 -9.23
N LEU A 245 -10.82 12.66 -9.41
CA LEU A 245 -10.48 11.25 -9.28
C LEU A 245 -11.34 10.46 -10.26
N MET A 246 -10.73 9.89 -11.30
CA MET A 246 -11.42 9.08 -12.29
C MET A 246 -10.61 7.81 -12.62
N GLY A 247 -11.31 6.72 -12.91
CA GLY A 247 -10.62 5.46 -13.21
C GLY A 247 -11.51 4.23 -13.12
N ALA A 248 -10.90 3.10 -12.80
CA ALA A 248 -11.62 1.85 -12.56
C ALA A 248 -10.94 1.00 -11.48
N ILE A 249 -11.78 0.41 -10.62
CA ILE A 249 -11.38 -0.68 -9.73
C ILE A 249 -11.69 -1.98 -10.45
N VAL A 250 -10.72 -2.88 -10.57
CA VAL A 250 -10.91 -4.19 -11.17
C VAL A 250 -10.70 -5.27 -10.10
N VAL A 251 -11.68 -6.14 -9.93
CA VAL A 251 -11.65 -7.23 -8.95
C VAL A 251 -11.63 -8.57 -9.69
N ARG A 252 -10.65 -9.41 -9.38
CA ARG A 252 -10.62 -10.81 -9.77
C ARG A 252 -11.13 -11.65 -8.59
N SER A 253 -12.25 -12.33 -8.79
CA SER A 253 -12.86 -13.21 -7.77
C SER A 253 -12.35 -14.65 -7.84
N ALA A 254 -11.59 -15.02 -8.87
CA ALA A 254 -10.95 -16.32 -9.06
C ALA A 254 -9.47 -16.13 -9.38
N VAL A 255 -8.74 -17.24 -9.42
CA VAL A 255 -7.31 -17.28 -9.78
C VAL A 255 -7.05 -16.52 -11.08
N GLY A 256 -6.17 -15.53 -11.03
CA GLY A 256 -5.78 -14.70 -12.16
C GLY A 256 -5.37 -13.30 -11.75
N ARG A 257 -4.61 -12.61 -12.60
CA ARG A 257 -4.14 -11.25 -12.34
C ARG A 257 -5.22 -10.21 -12.65
N ALA A 258 -5.36 -9.22 -11.76
CA ALA A 258 -6.14 -8.03 -12.05
C ALA A 258 -5.32 -7.13 -13.00
N PRO A 259 -5.89 -6.69 -14.13
CA PRO A 259 -5.15 -5.87 -15.09
C PRO A 259 -4.76 -4.53 -14.48
N THR A 260 -3.52 -4.09 -14.77
CA THR A 260 -2.98 -2.79 -14.38
C THR A 260 -2.73 -1.94 -15.62
N TYR A 261 -3.78 -1.67 -16.38
CA TYR A 261 -3.67 -0.84 -17.57
C TYR A 261 -3.42 0.61 -17.18
N SER A 262 -2.40 1.24 -17.80
CA SER A 262 -1.98 2.56 -17.37
C SER A 262 -3.00 3.64 -17.72
N ALA A 263 -3.33 4.45 -16.71
CA ALA A 263 -4.15 5.64 -16.89
C ALA A 263 -3.45 6.80 -17.64
N LEU A 264 -2.21 6.61 -18.12
CA LEU A 264 -1.59 7.50 -19.12
C LEU A 264 -2.32 7.42 -20.47
N SER A 265 -2.91 6.26 -20.81
CA SER A 265 -3.71 6.08 -22.02
C SER A 265 -5.12 6.64 -21.83
N ASP A 266 -5.65 7.35 -22.85
CA ASP A 266 -6.98 7.97 -22.74
C ASP A 266 -8.12 6.95 -22.76
N ASP A 267 -7.91 5.80 -23.37
CA ASP A 267 -8.90 4.73 -23.50
C ASP A 267 -8.83 3.68 -22.37
N PHE A 268 -8.05 3.93 -21.31
CA PHE A 268 -7.75 2.92 -20.27
C PHE A 268 -9.01 2.35 -19.59
N ILE A 269 -10.02 3.18 -19.33
CA ILE A 269 -11.29 2.72 -18.70
C ILE A 269 -12.04 1.79 -19.68
N THR A 270 -12.20 2.18 -20.94
CA THR A 270 -12.87 1.36 -21.96
C THR A 270 -12.19 0.00 -22.15
N ARG A 271 -10.84 -0.02 -22.14
CA ARG A 271 -10.09 -1.27 -22.22
C ARG A 271 -10.26 -2.16 -20.98
N LEU A 272 -10.32 -1.56 -19.80
CA LEU A 272 -10.59 -2.31 -18.57
C LEU A 272 -12.03 -2.86 -18.55
N GLU A 273 -13.01 -2.08 -19.02
CA GLU A 273 -14.40 -2.53 -19.13
C GLU A 273 -14.56 -3.70 -20.11
N ALA A 274 -13.82 -3.70 -21.21
CA ALA A 274 -13.79 -4.81 -22.17
C ALA A 274 -13.27 -6.13 -21.57
N MET A 275 -12.61 -6.10 -20.41
CA MET A 275 -12.11 -7.28 -19.68
C MET A 275 -13.12 -7.88 -18.71
N ARG A 276 -14.34 -7.35 -18.62
CA ARG A 276 -15.42 -7.89 -17.77
C ARG A 276 -15.71 -9.35 -18.09
N SER A 277 -15.88 -10.13 -17.05
CA SER A 277 -16.32 -11.53 -17.13
C SER A 277 -16.95 -11.93 -15.80
N GLU A 278 -17.45 -13.17 -15.69
CA GLU A 278 -17.97 -13.71 -14.43
C GLU A 278 -16.99 -13.61 -13.26
N THR A 279 -15.69 -13.69 -13.53
CA THR A 279 -14.63 -13.64 -12.50
C THR A 279 -13.81 -12.35 -12.54
N CYS A 280 -14.17 -11.40 -13.39
CA CYS A 280 -13.52 -10.10 -13.54
C CYS A 280 -14.55 -8.98 -13.48
N ILE A 281 -14.70 -8.37 -12.33
CA ILE A 281 -15.67 -7.30 -12.09
C ILE A 281 -14.96 -5.97 -12.21
N VAL A 282 -15.54 -5.03 -12.96
CA VAL A 282 -14.97 -3.68 -13.17
C VAL A 282 -15.95 -2.65 -12.63
N TYR A 283 -15.44 -1.76 -11.79
CA TYR A 283 -16.16 -0.63 -11.19
C TYR A 283 -15.57 0.68 -11.71
N PRO A 284 -16.06 1.23 -12.83
CA PRO A 284 -15.60 2.52 -13.33
C PRO A 284 -16.13 3.66 -12.44
N PHE A 285 -15.35 4.74 -12.37
CA PHE A 285 -15.73 5.94 -11.62
C PHE A 285 -15.15 7.19 -12.29
N GLU A 286 -15.91 8.28 -12.28
CA GLU A 286 -15.53 9.57 -12.85
C GLU A 286 -15.40 10.67 -11.78
N THR A 287 -15.82 10.38 -10.55
CA THR A 287 -15.82 11.33 -9.45
C THR A 287 -15.36 10.69 -8.14
N VAL A 288 -14.93 11.54 -7.21
CA VAL A 288 -14.48 11.15 -5.86
C VAL A 288 -15.56 10.35 -5.10
N ASP A 289 -16.83 10.79 -5.20
CA ASP A 289 -17.94 10.13 -4.48
C ASP A 289 -18.33 8.79 -5.09
N VAL A 290 -18.22 8.62 -6.41
CA VAL A 290 -18.43 7.30 -7.04
C VAL A 290 -17.33 6.33 -6.60
N PHE A 291 -16.07 6.75 -6.62
CA PHE A 291 -14.95 5.96 -6.09
C PHE A 291 -15.20 5.57 -4.62
N ASN A 292 -15.56 6.54 -3.78
CA ASN A 292 -15.82 6.28 -2.36
C ASN A 292 -16.98 5.27 -2.15
N ARG A 293 -18.06 5.37 -2.94
CA ARG A 293 -19.16 4.39 -2.90
C ARG A 293 -18.70 2.99 -3.27
N HIS A 294 -17.91 2.84 -4.35
CA HIS A 294 -17.39 1.54 -4.77
C HIS A 294 -16.45 0.95 -3.72
N MET A 295 -15.55 1.75 -3.16
CA MET A 295 -14.67 1.29 -2.08
C MET A 295 -15.45 0.88 -0.83
N ASN A 296 -16.44 1.67 -0.40
CA ASN A 296 -17.29 1.33 0.74
C ASN A 296 -18.08 0.03 0.51
N HIS A 297 -18.59 -0.18 -0.71
CA HIS A 297 -19.22 -1.44 -1.09
C HIS A 297 -18.24 -2.62 -0.96
N LEU A 298 -17.03 -2.51 -1.51
CA LEU A 298 -16.02 -3.55 -1.42
C LEU A 298 -15.56 -3.82 0.02
N ILE A 299 -15.38 -2.78 0.83
CA ILE A 299 -15.03 -2.89 2.26
C ILE A 299 -16.07 -3.70 3.03
N GLN A 300 -17.35 -3.57 2.68
CA GLN A 300 -18.46 -4.26 3.37
C GLN A 300 -18.75 -5.64 2.78
N ALA A 301 -18.69 -5.79 1.46
CA ALA A 301 -19.17 -6.96 0.74
C ALA A 301 -18.07 -7.95 0.35
N SER A 302 -16.78 -7.65 0.57
CA SER A 302 -15.70 -8.52 0.11
C SER A 302 -14.94 -9.22 1.24
N TYR A 303 -14.24 -10.29 0.84
CA TYR A 303 -13.36 -11.06 1.71
C TYR A 303 -12.11 -11.51 0.95
N PRO A 304 -10.98 -11.77 1.66
CA PRO A 304 -9.76 -12.23 1.02
C PRO A 304 -9.93 -13.66 0.52
N TYR A 305 -9.60 -13.91 -0.74
CA TYR A 305 -9.74 -15.23 -1.36
C TYR A 305 -9.08 -16.33 -0.52
N LEU A 306 -9.76 -17.47 -0.38
CA LEU A 306 -9.25 -18.64 0.32
C LEU A 306 -8.94 -19.76 -0.68
N PRO A 307 -7.68 -20.27 -0.73
CA PRO A 307 -7.31 -21.39 -1.58
C PRO A 307 -8.12 -22.64 -1.27
N ALA A 308 -8.42 -23.46 -2.27
CA ALA A 308 -9.17 -24.70 -2.10
C ALA A 308 -8.51 -25.66 -1.09
N SER A 309 -7.17 -25.72 -1.06
CA SER A 309 -6.39 -26.50 -0.10
C SER A 309 -6.60 -26.10 1.37
N ALA A 310 -7.01 -24.86 1.62
CA ALA A 310 -7.29 -24.35 2.97
C ALA A 310 -8.77 -24.55 3.39
N ARG A 311 -9.68 -24.76 2.42
CA ARG A 311 -11.13 -24.96 2.70
C ARG A 311 -11.44 -26.32 3.32
N SER A 312 -10.64 -27.36 3.02
CA SER A 312 -10.87 -28.72 3.49
C SER A 312 -10.60 -28.92 5.00
N THR A 313 -9.82 -28.05 5.62
CA THR A 313 -9.47 -28.17 7.05
C THR A 313 -10.54 -27.55 7.97
N SER A 314 -11.34 -26.61 7.50
CA SER A 314 -12.37 -25.93 8.31
C SER A 314 -13.64 -26.77 8.47
N GLN A 315 -13.93 -27.69 7.56
CA GLN A 315 -15.12 -28.56 7.64
C GLN A 315 -14.94 -29.78 8.55
N VAL A 316 -13.70 -30.18 8.83
CA VAL A 316 -13.43 -31.37 9.69
C VAL A 316 -13.60 -31.04 11.17
N HIS A 317 -13.44 -29.78 11.60
CA HIS A 317 -13.63 -29.39 13.00
C HIS A 317 -15.09 -29.11 13.39
N ALA A 318 -15.97 -28.82 12.43
CA ALA A 318 -17.38 -28.59 12.73
C ALA A 318 -18.19 -29.91 12.93
N SER A 319 -17.63 -31.04 12.51
CA SER A 319 -18.28 -32.36 12.64
C SER A 319 -17.83 -33.19 13.86
N SER A 320 -16.83 -32.70 14.63
CA SER A 320 -16.32 -33.39 15.82
C SER A 320 -16.83 -32.84 17.18
N GLU A 321 -17.66 -31.80 17.17
CA GLU A 321 -18.29 -31.24 18.39
C GLU A 321 -19.76 -31.64 18.56
N VAL A 322 -20.27 -32.54 17.74
CA VAL A 322 -21.62 -33.14 17.88
C VAL A 322 -21.46 -34.65 17.93
N SER A 323 -20.92 -35.15 19.01
CA SER A 323 -21.01 -36.56 19.38
C SER A 323 -20.97 -36.68 20.89
#